data_2a27ffd5be04e807d2253e8aef3f8380
#
_entry.id   2a27ffd5be04e807d2253e8aef3f8380
#
_cell.length_a   1.000
_cell.length_b   1.000
_cell.length_c   1.000
_cell.angle_alpha   90.00
_cell.angle_beta   90.00
_cell.angle_gamma   90.00
#
_symmetry.space_group_name_H-M   'P 1'
#
loop_
_entity.id
_entity.type
_entity.pdbx_description
1 polymer ?
#
loop_
_entity_poly.entity_id
_entity_poly.type
_entity_poly.pdbx_seq_one_letter_code
_entity_poly.pdbx_strand_id
1 'polypeptide(L)'
;VNGFCFTGALEIAMSCDLIAVANEARLGDTHAKFGLRPTWGLSQRLPALVGIARARELSFSARIFDGVEAQSWGLAALGGPLEELDNLVTSAIDKMAANSSESFVAYKDLYEATERLSIDQGLVYEADSEYLFTDTGERLADFR
;
A
#
# COMPACT_ATOMS: atom_id res chain seq x y z
N VAL A 1 2.59 -8.80 6.51
CA VAL A 1 3.79 -9.63 6.23
C VAL A 1 4.50 -9.91 7.53
N ASN A 2 4.51 -11.16 7.97
CA ASN A 2 5.08 -11.58 9.27
C ASN A 2 6.29 -12.52 9.11
N GLY A 3 6.80 -12.71 7.90
CA GLY A 3 7.89 -13.63 7.61
C GLY A 3 8.50 -13.37 6.24
N PHE A 4 8.63 -14.39 5.40
CA PHE A 4 9.22 -14.28 4.07
C PHE A 4 8.23 -13.75 3.04
N CYS A 5 8.65 -12.74 2.27
CA CYS A 5 7.85 -12.11 1.23
C CYS A 5 8.75 -11.82 0.00
N PHE A 6 8.93 -12.83 -0.86
CA PHE A 6 9.83 -12.74 -2.00
C PHE A 6 9.08 -12.82 -3.32
N THR A 7 9.59 -12.13 -4.36
CA THR A 7 9.12 -12.20 -5.75
C THR A 7 7.60 -12.09 -5.85
N GLY A 8 6.91 -13.16 -6.24
CA GLY A 8 5.44 -13.17 -6.39
C GLY A 8 4.69 -12.84 -5.10
N ALA A 9 5.19 -13.24 -3.91
CA ALA A 9 4.58 -12.84 -2.64
C ALA A 9 4.66 -11.32 -2.43
N LEU A 10 5.77 -10.68 -2.84
CA LEU A 10 5.91 -9.23 -2.79
C LEU A 10 4.98 -8.56 -3.80
N GLU A 11 4.79 -9.13 -4.99
CA GLU A 11 3.84 -8.64 -6.00
C GLU A 11 2.40 -8.67 -5.46
N ILE A 12 2.01 -9.76 -4.78
CA ILE A 12 0.69 -9.89 -4.14
C ILE A 12 0.54 -8.86 -3.01
N ALA A 13 1.54 -8.73 -2.13
CA ALA A 13 1.49 -7.76 -1.04
C ALA A 13 1.29 -6.33 -1.56
N MET A 14 2.00 -5.94 -2.62
CA MET A 14 1.86 -4.62 -3.24
C MET A 14 0.55 -4.43 -4.03
N SER A 15 -0.26 -5.47 -4.23
CA SER A 15 -1.60 -5.35 -4.82
C SER A 15 -2.69 -5.04 -3.78
N CYS A 16 -2.34 -5.07 -2.50
CA CYS A 16 -3.23 -4.67 -1.42
C CYS A 16 -3.20 -3.14 -1.22
N ASP A 17 -4.26 -2.59 -0.65
CA ASP A 17 -4.36 -1.15 -0.37
C ASP A 17 -3.33 -0.70 0.68
N LEU A 18 -3.03 -1.55 1.66
CA LEU A 18 -2.07 -1.28 2.72
C LEU A 18 -1.23 -2.51 3.02
N ILE A 19 0.03 -2.29 3.33
CA ILE A 19 0.95 -3.33 3.80
C ILE A 19 1.29 -3.05 5.26
N ALA A 20 1.07 -4.05 6.12
CA ALA A 20 1.62 -4.10 7.46
C ALA A 20 2.75 -5.12 7.50
N VAL A 21 3.85 -4.80 8.19
CA VAL A 21 5.06 -5.62 8.17
C VAL A 21 5.66 -5.79 9.57
N ALA A 22 6.08 -7.00 9.91
CA ALA A 22 6.92 -7.22 11.09
C ALA A 22 8.34 -6.70 10.82
N ASN A 23 8.98 -6.12 11.82
CA ASN A 23 10.38 -5.65 11.72
C ASN A 23 11.32 -6.76 11.24
N GLU A 24 11.07 -7.99 11.69
CA GLU A 24 11.85 -9.20 11.41
C GLU A 24 11.54 -9.83 10.05
N ALA A 25 10.51 -9.36 9.36
CA ALA A 25 10.14 -9.89 8.04
C ALA A 25 11.28 -9.72 7.04
N ARG A 26 11.36 -10.65 6.09
CA ARG A 26 12.38 -10.66 5.04
C ARG A 26 11.71 -10.53 3.69
N LEU A 27 11.94 -9.41 3.05
CA LEU A 27 11.32 -9.08 1.76
C LEU A 27 12.38 -8.99 0.66
N GLY A 28 11.99 -9.17 -0.59
CA GLY A 28 12.92 -8.99 -1.71
C GLY A 28 12.33 -9.29 -3.07
N ASP A 29 12.79 -8.53 -4.05
CA ASP A 29 12.61 -8.87 -5.46
C ASP A 29 13.77 -9.74 -5.92
N THR A 30 13.56 -11.04 -5.95
CA THR A 30 14.61 -12.00 -6.32
C THR A 30 14.53 -12.48 -7.77
N HIS A 31 13.68 -11.87 -8.63
CA HIS A 31 13.53 -12.27 -10.03
C HIS A 31 14.87 -12.28 -10.79
N ALA A 32 15.65 -11.20 -10.69
CA ALA A 32 16.94 -11.09 -11.39
C ALA A 32 17.95 -12.19 -10.99
N LYS A 33 17.90 -12.63 -9.72
CA LYS A 33 18.76 -13.73 -9.24
C LYS A 33 18.52 -15.04 -9.97
N PHE A 34 17.31 -15.27 -10.46
CA PHE A 34 16.92 -16.49 -11.17
C PHE A 34 16.75 -16.28 -12.69
N GLY A 35 17.19 -15.13 -13.22
CA GLY A 35 17.02 -14.80 -14.64
C GLY A 35 15.58 -14.61 -15.07
N LEU A 36 14.70 -14.24 -14.12
CA LEU A 36 13.27 -14.01 -14.33
C LEU A 36 12.96 -12.52 -14.36
N ARG A 37 11.76 -12.17 -14.75
CA ARG A 37 11.18 -10.83 -14.65
C ARG A 37 9.83 -10.90 -13.93
N PRO A 38 9.40 -9.81 -13.26
CA PRO A 38 8.07 -9.73 -12.69
C PRO A 38 6.99 -9.75 -13.77
N THR A 39 5.82 -10.27 -13.43
CA THR A 39 4.66 -10.39 -14.33
C THR A 39 3.34 -10.00 -13.67
N TRP A 40 3.32 -9.74 -12.37
CA TRP A 40 2.11 -9.41 -11.59
C TRP A 40 2.10 -7.98 -11.07
N GLY A 41 2.94 -7.10 -11.64
CA GLY A 41 2.87 -5.67 -11.43
C GLY A 41 3.97 -5.05 -10.55
N LEU A 42 4.99 -5.82 -10.11
CA LEU A 42 6.09 -5.28 -9.32
C LEU A 42 6.79 -4.10 -10.02
N SER A 43 7.03 -4.22 -11.32
CA SER A 43 7.72 -3.17 -12.10
C SER A 43 6.97 -1.84 -12.16
N GLN A 44 5.68 -1.83 -11.86
CA GLN A 44 4.84 -0.63 -11.80
C GLN A 44 4.68 -0.14 -10.36
N ARG A 45 4.34 -1.05 -9.44
CA ARG A 45 4.01 -0.69 -8.05
C ARG A 45 5.23 -0.37 -7.20
N LEU A 46 6.31 -1.15 -7.33
CA LEU A 46 7.51 -0.92 -6.51
C LEU A 46 8.08 0.49 -6.71
N PRO A 47 8.34 0.97 -7.94
CA PRO A 47 8.84 2.34 -8.13
C PRO A 47 7.84 3.43 -7.73
N ALA A 48 6.54 3.18 -7.77
CA ALA A 48 5.53 4.11 -7.28
C ALA A 48 5.59 4.26 -5.74
N LEU A 49 5.87 3.17 -5.02
CA LEU A 49 5.94 3.16 -3.56
C LEU A 49 7.28 3.68 -3.01
N VAL A 50 8.41 3.24 -3.58
CA VAL A 50 9.75 3.52 -3.01
C VAL A 50 10.62 4.43 -3.86
N GLY A 51 10.09 4.92 -4.97
CA GLY A 51 10.82 5.71 -5.97
C GLY A 51 11.69 4.85 -6.88
N ILE A 52 11.93 5.34 -8.10
CA ILE A 52 12.60 4.57 -9.17
C ILE A 52 14.04 4.16 -8.81
N ALA A 53 14.78 4.99 -8.10
CA ALA A 53 16.17 4.70 -7.75
C ALA A 53 16.26 3.51 -6.79
N ARG A 54 15.43 3.49 -5.75
CA ARG A 54 15.35 2.40 -4.79
C ARG A 54 14.81 1.12 -5.45
N ALA A 55 13.77 1.23 -6.26
CA ALA A 55 13.24 0.08 -6.98
C ALA A 55 14.31 -0.59 -7.85
N ARG A 56 15.13 0.18 -8.59
CA ARG A 56 16.24 -0.35 -9.38
C ARG A 56 17.31 -1.01 -8.51
N GLU A 57 17.67 -0.37 -7.40
CA GLU A 57 18.64 -0.94 -6.46
C GLU A 57 18.18 -2.31 -5.96
N LEU A 58 16.94 -2.44 -5.49
CA LEU A 58 16.38 -3.66 -4.97
C LEU A 58 16.27 -4.76 -6.06
N SER A 59 15.71 -4.42 -7.23
CA SER A 59 15.50 -5.39 -8.30
C SER A 59 16.81 -5.84 -8.95
N PHE A 60 17.79 -4.95 -9.14
CA PHE A 60 19.05 -5.30 -9.82
C PHE A 60 20.00 -6.06 -8.89
N SER A 61 20.04 -5.72 -7.61
CA SER A 61 20.86 -6.42 -6.62
C SER A 61 20.24 -7.72 -6.14
N ALA A 62 18.91 -7.85 -6.27
CA ALA A 62 18.10 -8.93 -5.70
C ALA A 62 18.41 -9.14 -4.19
N ARG A 63 18.81 -8.07 -3.48
CA ARG A 63 19.07 -8.14 -2.05
C ARG A 63 17.77 -8.29 -1.25
N ILE A 64 17.92 -8.86 -0.09
CA ILE A 64 16.85 -8.97 0.89
C ILE A 64 16.93 -7.76 1.81
N PHE A 65 15.77 -7.23 2.16
CA PHE A 65 15.57 -6.15 3.12
C PHE A 65 14.57 -6.57 4.19
N ASP A 66 14.56 -5.87 5.31
CA ASP A 66 13.69 -6.17 6.45
C ASP A 66 12.46 -5.25 6.51
N GLY A 67 11.60 -5.48 7.50
CA GLY A 67 10.37 -4.70 7.69
C GLY A 67 10.64 -3.25 8.09
N VAL A 68 11.72 -2.98 8.83
CA VAL A 68 12.12 -1.62 9.21
C VAL A 68 12.49 -0.81 7.97
N GLU A 69 13.28 -1.40 7.07
CA GLU A 69 13.63 -0.79 5.79
C GLU A 69 12.36 -0.55 4.94
N ALA A 70 11.47 -1.57 4.85
CA ALA A 70 10.22 -1.47 4.08
C ALA A 70 9.34 -0.31 4.56
N GLN A 71 9.20 -0.14 5.88
CA GLN A 71 8.45 0.96 6.45
C GLN A 71 9.13 2.31 6.22
N SER A 72 10.45 2.37 6.40
CA SER A 72 11.21 3.63 6.22
C SER A 72 11.15 4.18 4.80
N TRP A 73 10.90 3.34 3.81
CA TRP A 73 10.79 3.73 2.39
C TRP A 73 9.34 3.96 1.93
N GLY A 74 8.36 3.72 2.79
CA GLY A 74 6.94 3.85 2.43
C GLY A 74 6.36 2.64 1.68
N LEU A 75 7.10 1.53 1.59
CA LEU A 75 6.57 0.28 1.04
C LEU A 75 5.50 -0.31 1.96
N ALA A 76 5.69 -0.21 3.27
CA ALA A 76 4.70 -0.62 4.26
C ALA A 76 4.18 0.61 5.04
N ALA A 77 2.86 0.69 5.18
CA ALA A 77 2.19 1.76 5.92
C ALA A 77 2.28 1.56 7.45
N LEU A 78 2.35 0.31 7.90
CA LEU A 78 2.43 -0.07 9.30
C LEU A 78 3.61 -1.01 9.51
N GLY A 79 4.33 -0.85 10.61
CA GLY A 79 5.43 -1.74 10.99
C GLY A 79 5.67 -1.75 12.49
N GLY A 80 6.14 -2.89 12.98
CA GLY A 80 6.47 -3.09 14.39
C GLY A 80 7.06 -4.47 14.66
N PRO A 81 7.44 -4.76 15.91
CA PRO A 81 7.88 -6.09 16.30
C PRO A 81 6.85 -7.15 15.96
N LEU A 82 7.30 -8.37 15.63
CA LEU A 82 6.42 -9.44 15.20
C LEU A 82 5.31 -9.74 16.23
N GLU A 83 5.66 -9.71 17.52
CA GLU A 83 4.73 -9.96 18.62
C GLU A 83 3.65 -8.88 18.79
N GLU A 84 3.86 -7.69 18.24
CA GLU A 84 2.91 -6.56 18.27
C GLU A 84 2.12 -6.40 16.98
N LEU A 85 2.51 -7.07 15.90
CA LEU A 85 1.97 -6.85 14.56
C LEU A 85 0.44 -7.02 14.51
N ASP A 86 -0.10 -8.06 15.11
CA ASP A 86 -1.54 -8.34 15.12
C ASP A 86 -2.32 -7.24 15.84
N ASN A 87 -1.79 -6.74 16.96
CA ASN A 87 -2.40 -5.62 17.69
C ASN A 87 -2.35 -4.32 16.90
N LEU A 88 -1.22 -4.04 16.22
CA LEU A 88 -1.07 -2.87 15.34
C LEU A 88 -2.09 -2.91 14.20
N VAL A 89 -2.21 -4.06 13.53
CA VAL A 89 -3.17 -4.24 12.44
C VAL A 89 -4.60 -4.10 12.94
N THR A 90 -4.96 -4.77 14.03
CA THR A 90 -6.31 -4.68 14.62
C THR A 90 -6.66 -3.25 15.00
N SER A 91 -5.77 -2.53 15.68
CA SER A 91 -5.97 -1.13 16.04
C SER A 91 -6.15 -0.22 14.82
N ALA A 92 -5.42 -0.47 13.74
CA ALA A 92 -5.57 0.28 12.49
C ALA A 92 -6.92 -0.01 11.81
N ILE A 93 -7.32 -1.28 11.76
CA ILE A 93 -8.61 -1.70 11.20
C ILE A 93 -9.76 -1.08 12.00
N ASP A 94 -9.71 -1.11 13.34
CA ASP A 94 -10.75 -0.54 14.20
C ASP A 94 -10.92 0.97 13.94
N LYS A 95 -9.81 1.70 13.80
CA LYS A 95 -9.84 3.13 13.47
C LYS A 95 -10.42 3.39 12.08
N MET A 96 -10.11 2.56 11.10
CA MET A 96 -10.67 2.66 9.76
C MET A 96 -12.15 2.30 9.77
N ALA A 97 -12.54 1.20 10.42
CA ALA A 97 -13.92 0.74 10.48
C ALA A 97 -14.86 1.73 11.19
N ALA A 98 -14.35 2.61 12.05
CA ALA A 98 -15.10 3.69 12.65
C ALA A 98 -15.47 4.81 11.65
N ASN A 99 -14.81 4.87 10.49
CA ASN A 99 -15.09 5.86 9.45
C ASN A 99 -16.12 5.36 8.42
N SER A 100 -16.55 6.25 7.53
CA SER A 100 -17.53 5.92 6.48
C SER A 100 -16.96 4.94 5.46
N SER A 101 -17.59 3.79 5.27
CA SER A 101 -17.22 2.84 4.21
C SER A 101 -17.50 3.39 2.82
N GLU A 102 -18.52 4.26 2.67
CA GLU A 102 -18.83 4.93 1.40
C GLU A 102 -17.70 5.90 1.01
N SER A 103 -17.11 6.59 1.99
CA SER A 103 -15.92 7.41 1.76
C SER A 103 -14.71 6.57 1.31
N PHE A 104 -14.53 5.36 1.83
CA PHE A 104 -13.43 4.49 1.38
C PHE A 104 -13.59 4.08 -0.07
N VAL A 105 -14.80 3.78 -0.52
CA VAL A 105 -15.06 3.49 -1.94
C VAL A 105 -14.68 4.68 -2.81
N ALA A 106 -15.09 5.90 -2.42
CA ALA A 106 -14.73 7.10 -3.13
C ALA A 106 -13.21 7.36 -3.17
N TYR A 107 -12.54 7.28 -2.02
CA TYR A 107 -11.08 7.44 -1.96
C TYR A 107 -10.34 6.42 -2.78
N LYS A 108 -10.78 5.16 -2.77
CA LYS A 108 -10.14 4.09 -3.53
C LYS A 108 -10.23 4.37 -5.02
N ASP A 109 -11.39 4.74 -5.54
CA ASP A 109 -11.59 5.10 -6.94
C ASP A 109 -10.74 6.31 -7.33
N LEU A 110 -10.73 7.38 -6.50
CA LEU A 110 -9.94 8.58 -6.75
C LEU A 110 -8.43 8.31 -6.74
N TYR A 111 -7.94 7.47 -5.82
CA TYR A 111 -6.52 7.12 -5.78
C TYR A 111 -6.12 6.21 -6.93
N GLU A 112 -6.96 5.26 -7.34
CA GLU A 112 -6.70 4.45 -8.54
C GLU A 112 -6.65 5.30 -9.82
N ALA A 113 -7.38 6.42 -9.87
CA ALA A 113 -7.31 7.37 -10.97
C ALA A 113 -5.92 8.01 -11.09
N THR A 114 -5.18 8.20 -9.98
CA THR A 114 -3.82 8.78 -10.00
C THR A 114 -2.80 7.93 -10.76
N GLU A 115 -3.05 6.63 -10.91
CA GLU A 115 -2.18 5.73 -11.68
C GLU A 115 -2.31 5.92 -13.20
N ARG A 116 -3.37 6.60 -13.67
CA ARG A 116 -3.74 6.69 -15.08
C ARG A 116 -3.81 8.12 -15.60
N LEU A 117 -4.04 9.09 -14.71
CA LEU A 117 -4.30 10.47 -15.06
C LEU A 117 -3.13 11.38 -14.66
N SER A 118 -2.94 12.47 -15.39
CA SER A 118 -2.12 13.58 -14.91
C SER A 118 -2.83 14.29 -13.74
N ILE A 119 -2.11 15.10 -12.97
CA ILE A 119 -2.68 15.83 -11.83
C ILE A 119 -3.86 16.70 -12.30
N ASP A 120 -3.73 17.42 -13.41
CA ASP A 120 -4.80 18.28 -13.94
C ASP A 120 -6.04 17.48 -14.33
N GLN A 121 -5.86 16.33 -14.98
CA GLN A 121 -6.96 15.41 -15.31
C GLN A 121 -7.57 14.78 -14.05
N GLY A 122 -6.75 14.43 -13.05
CA GLY A 122 -7.18 13.91 -11.77
C GLY A 122 -8.05 14.88 -10.99
N LEU A 123 -7.69 16.18 -10.99
CA LEU A 123 -8.49 17.24 -10.36
C LEU A 123 -9.87 17.40 -11.02
N VAL A 124 -9.94 17.30 -12.33
CA VAL A 124 -11.21 17.31 -13.06
C VAL A 124 -12.03 16.06 -12.72
N TYR A 125 -11.38 14.88 -12.73
CA TYR A 125 -12.03 13.61 -12.36
C TYR A 125 -12.60 13.67 -10.94
N GLU A 126 -11.84 14.18 -9.97
CA GLU A 126 -12.30 14.33 -8.58
C GLU A 126 -13.51 15.27 -8.46
N ALA A 127 -13.49 16.40 -9.21
CA ALA A 127 -14.57 17.38 -9.18
C ALA A 127 -15.86 16.89 -9.85
N ASP A 128 -15.74 16.08 -10.91
CA ASP A 128 -16.86 15.60 -11.71
C ASP A 128 -17.41 14.23 -11.23
N SER A 129 -16.67 13.53 -10.36
CA SER A 129 -17.11 12.23 -9.82
C SER A 129 -18.23 12.40 -8.80
N GLU A 130 -19.27 11.59 -8.93
CA GLU A 130 -20.40 11.59 -8.01
C GLU A 130 -20.37 10.32 -7.14
N TYR A 131 -20.45 10.50 -5.81
CA TYR A 131 -20.52 9.43 -4.83
C TYR A 131 -21.73 9.62 -3.92
N LEU A 132 -22.35 8.54 -3.54
CA LEU A 132 -23.46 8.56 -2.59
C LEU A 132 -22.91 8.39 -1.16
N PHE A 133 -23.22 9.36 -0.30
CA PHE A 133 -22.90 9.33 1.13
C PHE A 133 -24.18 9.39 1.94
N THR A 134 -24.61 8.25 2.50
CA THR A 134 -25.86 8.15 3.25
C THR A 134 -25.69 8.48 4.73
N ASP A 135 -24.48 8.35 5.27
CA ASP A 135 -24.16 8.53 6.70
C ASP A 135 -23.61 9.92 7.08
N THR A 136 -23.44 10.83 6.12
CA THR A 136 -22.83 12.16 6.35
C THR A 136 -23.55 12.98 7.42
N GLY A 137 -24.89 12.99 7.38
CA GLY A 137 -25.69 13.80 8.32
C GLY A 137 -25.54 13.33 9.78
N GLU A 138 -25.52 12.03 10.00
CA GLU A 138 -25.34 11.41 11.31
C GLU A 138 -23.91 11.71 11.83
N ARG A 139 -22.90 11.44 11.03
CA ARG A 139 -21.49 11.68 11.38
C ARG A 139 -21.17 13.13 11.70
N LEU A 140 -21.77 14.08 10.98
CA LEU A 140 -21.60 15.51 11.28
C LEU A 140 -22.28 15.92 12.59
N ALA A 141 -23.37 15.26 12.99
CA ALA A 141 -24.02 15.50 14.27
C ALA A 141 -23.16 15.02 15.46
N ASP A 142 -22.49 13.88 15.29
CA ASP A 142 -21.59 13.28 16.31
C ASP A 142 -20.30 14.06 16.49
N PHE A 143 -19.89 14.87 15.50
CA PHE A 143 -18.65 15.67 15.56
C PHE A 143 -18.80 16.97 16.40
N ARG A 144 -20.01 17.34 16.83
CA ARG A 144 -20.30 18.55 17.64
C ARG A 144 -20.30 18.24 19.12
#